data_7f202298764845d534a89413573a4a8a
#
_entry.id   7f202298764845d534a89413573a4a8a
#
_cell.length_a   1.000
_cell.length_b   1.000
_cell.length_c   1.000
_cell.angle_alpha   90.00
_cell.angle_beta   90.00
_cell.angle_gamma   90.00
#
_symmetry.space_group_name_H-M   'P 1'
#
loop_
_entity.id
_entity.type
_entity.pdbx_description
1 polymer ?
#
loop_
_entity_poly.entity_id
_entity_poly.type
_entity_poly.pdbx_seq_one_letter_code
_entity_poly.pdbx_strand_id
1 'polypeptide(L)'
;MKLGVFTCLLGNLPLEEALKYFKSKGIEMVEIGCGGYPGNSHADPDTLLADPAGSASRVSGSAWELNTFKSTVADSGLEISALSCHGNPVHPNKAIAAEFDKTIKNTILLAEKLGIHQINTFSGCPGDQENAKYPNWVVCPWPNDFSEILEWQWNEVLIPYWTKTVAFAKEHGVDKIAFELHPGFCVYNTESMLKIRKAVGPELGANFDPSHLIWQGMDPIACIRALGDAIFHFHAKDTKIDKYNTAVNGVLDTKPYADEIHRSWIFRSVGYGNDYAYWKDMISNLRMVGYDYAISIEHEDSLMSQDEGLSKAVDFLKDVLITQSTGDMWWV
;
A
#
# COMPACT_ATOMS: atom_id res chain seq x y z
N MET A 1 9.02 -6.48 14.79
CA MET A 1 8.74 -6.04 13.40
C MET A 1 9.79 -6.63 12.49
N LYS A 2 9.45 -6.92 11.24
CA LYS A 2 10.34 -7.49 10.22
C LYS A 2 10.59 -6.49 9.10
N LEU A 3 11.82 -6.44 8.61
CA LEU A 3 12.17 -5.59 7.48
C LEU A 3 11.63 -6.17 6.19
N GLY A 4 10.84 -5.39 5.48
CA GLY A 4 10.20 -5.77 4.23
C GLY A 4 10.57 -4.86 3.06
N VAL A 5 10.14 -5.25 1.86
CA VAL A 5 10.24 -4.43 0.66
C VAL A 5 9.09 -4.71 -0.30
N PHE A 6 8.62 -3.66 -0.99
CA PHE A 6 7.67 -3.80 -2.09
C PHE A 6 8.42 -4.20 -3.36
N THR A 7 8.08 -5.37 -3.91
CA THR A 7 8.85 -6.00 -5.00
C THR A 7 8.78 -5.24 -6.33
N CYS A 8 7.81 -4.35 -6.52
CA CYS A 8 7.70 -3.52 -7.73
C CYS A 8 8.96 -2.69 -7.98
N LEU A 9 9.77 -2.41 -6.94
CA LEU A 9 11.08 -1.76 -7.05
C LEU A 9 11.99 -2.44 -8.08
N LEU A 10 11.96 -3.76 -8.17
CA LEU A 10 12.76 -4.55 -9.12
C LEU A 10 11.89 -5.30 -10.14
N GLY A 11 10.78 -4.70 -10.55
CA GLY A 11 9.85 -5.30 -11.52
C GLY A 11 10.42 -5.58 -12.91
N ASN A 12 11.63 -5.11 -13.19
CA ASN A 12 12.40 -5.41 -14.39
C ASN A 12 13.22 -6.71 -14.29
N LEU A 13 13.34 -7.30 -13.09
CA LEU A 13 14.02 -8.58 -12.88
C LEU A 13 13.02 -9.73 -12.75
N PRO A 14 13.40 -10.96 -13.10
CA PRO A 14 12.62 -12.15 -12.74
C PRO A 14 12.46 -12.25 -11.22
N LEU A 15 11.34 -12.83 -10.76
CA LEU A 15 11.02 -12.98 -9.33
C LEU A 15 12.18 -13.61 -8.53
N GLU A 16 12.74 -14.71 -9.01
CA GLU A 16 13.83 -15.42 -8.33
C GLU A 16 15.05 -14.51 -8.10
N GLU A 17 15.43 -13.75 -9.11
CA GLU A 17 16.58 -12.83 -9.02
C GLU A 17 16.28 -11.67 -8.05
N ALA A 18 15.08 -11.11 -8.11
CA ALA A 18 14.64 -10.05 -7.20
C ALA A 18 14.64 -10.55 -5.75
N LEU A 19 14.07 -11.72 -5.46
CA LEU A 19 14.04 -12.30 -4.12
C LEU A 19 15.46 -12.61 -3.60
N LYS A 20 16.34 -13.15 -4.43
CA LYS A 20 17.74 -13.40 -4.07
C LYS A 20 18.46 -12.08 -3.73
N TYR A 21 18.22 -11.04 -4.51
CA TYR A 21 18.78 -9.72 -4.26
C TYR A 21 18.28 -9.13 -2.92
N PHE A 22 16.97 -9.14 -2.69
CA PHE A 22 16.39 -8.66 -1.43
C PHE A 22 16.92 -9.43 -0.22
N LYS A 23 17.00 -10.75 -0.33
CA LYS A 23 17.58 -11.60 0.73
C LYS A 23 19.03 -11.22 1.04
N SER A 24 19.84 -10.92 0.02
CA SER A 24 21.23 -10.50 0.19
C SER A 24 21.39 -9.18 0.94
N LYS A 25 20.37 -8.31 0.90
CA LYS A 25 20.33 -7.05 1.66
C LYS A 25 19.83 -7.25 3.10
N GLY A 26 19.36 -8.44 3.45
CA GLY A 26 18.83 -8.76 4.78
C GLY A 26 17.35 -8.43 4.94
N ILE A 27 16.61 -8.36 3.85
CA ILE A 27 15.15 -8.32 3.85
C ILE A 27 14.61 -9.65 4.38
N GLU A 28 13.51 -9.61 5.12
CA GLU A 28 12.85 -10.77 5.72
C GLU A 28 11.46 -11.02 5.11
N MET A 29 10.78 -9.96 4.67
CA MET A 29 9.44 -10.05 4.06
C MET A 29 9.38 -9.32 2.72
N VAL A 30 8.47 -9.77 1.86
CA VAL A 30 8.19 -9.12 0.59
C VAL A 30 6.71 -8.84 0.43
N GLU A 31 6.38 -7.65 -0.03
CA GLU A 31 5.09 -7.27 -0.54
C GLU A 31 5.10 -7.44 -2.06
N ILE A 32 4.16 -8.20 -2.62
CA ILE A 32 4.22 -8.60 -4.03
C ILE A 32 3.13 -7.87 -4.83
N GLY A 33 3.54 -7.14 -5.88
CA GLY A 33 2.63 -6.50 -6.82
C GLY A 33 1.88 -7.52 -7.67
N CYS A 34 0.56 -7.45 -7.66
CA CYS A 34 -0.37 -8.36 -8.34
C CYS A 34 -1.24 -7.66 -9.39
N GLY A 35 -0.93 -6.43 -9.75
CA GLY A 35 -1.64 -5.66 -10.76
C GLY A 35 -2.06 -4.27 -10.30
N GLY A 36 -2.76 -3.56 -11.15
CA GLY A 36 -3.07 -2.16 -10.94
C GLY A 36 -1.84 -1.26 -11.17
N TYR A 37 -1.71 -0.18 -10.40
CA TYR A 37 -0.60 0.77 -10.56
C TYR A 37 0.80 0.17 -10.30
N PRO A 38 0.99 -0.73 -9.32
CA PRO A 38 2.29 -1.38 -9.11
C PRO A 38 2.72 -2.33 -10.23
N GLY A 39 1.78 -2.75 -11.09
CA GLY A 39 2.01 -3.80 -12.07
C GLY A 39 2.00 -5.20 -11.44
N ASN A 40 2.20 -6.21 -12.29
CA ASN A 40 2.13 -7.64 -11.93
C ASN A 40 3.37 -8.43 -12.37
N SER A 41 4.51 -7.75 -12.48
CA SER A 41 5.76 -8.36 -13.00
C SER A 41 6.20 -9.60 -12.24
N HIS A 42 5.89 -9.69 -10.94
CA HIS A 42 6.29 -10.79 -10.08
C HIS A 42 5.16 -11.78 -9.75
N ALA A 43 3.90 -11.35 -9.89
CA ALA A 43 2.75 -12.22 -9.70
C ALA A 43 1.56 -11.70 -10.51
N ASP A 44 1.29 -12.36 -11.62
CA ASP A 44 0.09 -12.10 -12.42
C ASP A 44 -1.04 -13.05 -11.97
N PRO A 45 -2.08 -12.57 -11.26
CA PRO A 45 -3.16 -13.42 -10.80
C PRO A 45 -3.93 -14.11 -11.91
N ASP A 46 -4.08 -13.48 -13.08
CA ASP A 46 -4.77 -14.08 -14.22
C ASP A 46 -4.02 -15.33 -14.70
N THR A 47 -2.69 -15.26 -14.79
CA THR A 47 -1.83 -16.37 -15.16
C THR A 47 -1.76 -17.45 -14.07
N LEU A 48 -1.56 -17.05 -12.81
CA LEU A 48 -1.37 -17.98 -11.70
C LEU A 48 -2.67 -18.73 -11.31
N LEU A 49 -3.83 -18.17 -11.62
CA LEU A 49 -5.14 -18.78 -11.34
C LEU A 49 -5.72 -19.54 -12.53
N ALA A 50 -5.15 -19.40 -13.74
CA ALA A 50 -5.69 -20.06 -14.92
C ALA A 50 -5.66 -21.60 -14.74
N ASP A 51 -6.79 -22.30 -14.97
CA ASP A 51 -6.90 -23.76 -14.81
C ASP A 51 -6.34 -24.51 -16.03
N PRO A 52 -5.39 -25.46 -15.89
CA PRO A 52 -4.86 -26.23 -17.00
C PRO A 52 -5.87 -27.19 -17.64
N ALA A 53 -7.02 -27.45 -16.98
CA ALA A 53 -7.95 -28.50 -17.41
C ALA A 53 -8.83 -28.11 -18.63
N GLY A 54 -8.79 -26.86 -19.11
CA GLY A 54 -9.70 -26.37 -20.17
C GLY A 54 -9.11 -26.14 -21.56
N SER A 55 -7.80 -26.23 -21.75
CA SER A 55 -7.14 -25.93 -23.04
C SER A 55 -6.30 -27.08 -23.55
N ALA A 56 -6.69 -27.64 -24.71
CA ALA A 56 -5.92 -28.62 -25.46
C ALA A 56 -4.66 -28.05 -26.17
N SER A 57 -4.25 -26.82 -25.85
CA SER A 57 -3.03 -26.23 -26.37
C SER A 57 -1.98 -26.15 -25.24
N ARG A 58 -0.88 -26.83 -25.48
CA ARG A 58 0.35 -26.79 -24.66
C ARG A 58 0.98 -25.39 -24.76
N VAL A 59 0.39 -24.39 -24.13
CA VAL A 59 1.08 -23.13 -23.83
C VAL A 59 1.06 -23.03 -22.31
N SER A 60 2.26 -23.00 -21.72
CA SER A 60 2.61 -22.78 -20.33
C SER A 60 1.42 -22.29 -19.48
N GLY A 61 0.91 -23.04 -18.55
CA GLY A 61 -0.19 -22.57 -17.73
C GLY A 61 -0.37 -23.35 -16.45
N SER A 62 -0.35 -22.69 -15.48
CA SER A 62 -1.16 -22.40 -14.31
C SER A 62 -0.95 -23.21 -13.03
N ALA A 63 -1.26 -24.47 -12.92
CA ALA A 63 -0.99 -25.21 -11.67
C ALA A 63 0.51 -25.43 -11.46
N TRP A 64 1.25 -25.60 -12.56
CA TRP A 64 2.70 -25.67 -12.53
C TRP A 64 3.30 -24.31 -12.20
N GLU A 65 2.78 -23.24 -12.79
CA GLU A 65 3.23 -21.86 -12.52
C GLU A 65 2.96 -21.43 -11.08
N LEU A 66 1.78 -21.73 -10.53
CA LEU A 66 1.48 -21.47 -9.12
C LEU A 66 2.39 -22.26 -8.17
N ASN A 67 2.65 -23.53 -8.46
CA ASN A 67 3.57 -24.36 -7.66
C ASN A 67 5.00 -23.86 -7.77
N THR A 68 5.44 -23.44 -8.97
CA THR A 68 6.75 -22.84 -9.19
C THR A 68 6.87 -21.53 -8.43
N PHE A 69 5.85 -20.67 -8.49
CA PHE A 69 5.81 -19.43 -7.69
C PHE A 69 5.96 -19.74 -6.19
N LYS A 70 5.17 -20.69 -5.66
CA LYS A 70 5.25 -21.10 -4.25
C LYS A 70 6.65 -21.60 -3.86
N SER A 71 7.24 -22.47 -4.69
CA SER A 71 8.59 -22.99 -4.42
C SER A 71 9.64 -21.89 -4.52
N THR A 72 9.58 -21.01 -5.51
CA THR A 72 10.51 -19.89 -5.66
C THR A 72 10.51 -18.98 -4.43
N VAL A 73 9.32 -18.65 -3.91
CA VAL A 73 9.21 -17.85 -2.69
C VAL A 73 9.74 -18.63 -1.48
N ALA A 74 9.34 -19.89 -1.31
CA ALA A 74 9.79 -20.72 -0.19
C ALA A 74 11.31 -20.92 -0.17
N ASP A 75 11.91 -21.20 -1.33
CA ASP A 75 13.35 -21.42 -1.48
C ASP A 75 14.17 -20.15 -1.21
N SER A 76 13.59 -18.97 -1.40
CA SER A 76 14.22 -17.69 -1.05
C SER A 76 14.38 -17.49 0.46
N GLY A 77 13.57 -18.16 1.28
CA GLY A 77 13.48 -17.95 2.73
C GLY A 77 12.95 -16.58 3.10
N LEU A 78 12.18 -15.94 2.22
CA LEU A 78 11.43 -14.71 2.48
C LEU A 78 9.95 -15.03 2.73
N GLU A 79 9.30 -14.24 3.56
CA GLU A 79 7.86 -14.37 3.82
C GLU A 79 7.09 -13.32 2.99
N ILE A 80 5.92 -13.69 2.48
CA ILE A 80 5.03 -12.69 1.83
C ILE A 80 4.27 -11.94 2.92
N SER A 81 4.41 -10.61 2.94
CA SER A 81 3.67 -9.74 3.88
C SER A 81 2.27 -9.40 3.40
N ALA A 82 2.10 -9.15 2.11
CA ALA A 82 0.82 -8.85 1.47
C ALA A 82 0.91 -9.07 -0.04
N LEU A 83 -0.24 -9.24 -0.67
CA LEU A 83 -0.40 -9.10 -2.11
C LEU A 83 -1.00 -7.72 -2.42
N SER A 84 -0.38 -6.97 -3.32
CA SER A 84 -0.71 -5.57 -3.57
C SER A 84 -1.29 -5.34 -4.95
N CYS A 85 -2.49 -4.76 -4.99
CA CYS A 85 -3.28 -4.53 -6.20
C CYS A 85 -3.90 -3.12 -6.19
N HIS A 86 -3.05 -2.11 -6.02
CA HIS A 86 -3.47 -0.71 -5.93
C HIS A 86 -4.18 -0.27 -7.21
N GLY A 87 -5.41 0.24 -7.08
CA GLY A 87 -6.22 0.62 -8.21
C GLY A 87 -7.45 1.45 -7.83
N ASN A 88 -8.25 1.82 -8.83
CA ASN A 88 -9.49 2.56 -8.61
C ASN A 88 -10.72 1.74 -9.05
N PRO A 89 -11.21 0.81 -8.23
CA PRO A 89 -12.33 -0.05 -8.59
C PRO A 89 -13.69 0.68 -8.67
N VAL A 90 -13.73 1.91 -8.20
CA VAL A 90 -14.91 2.80 -8.29
C VAL A 90 -14.70 3.95 -9.29
N HIS A 91 -13.77 3.80 -10.23
CA HIS A 91 -13.54 4.78 -11.29
C HIS A 91 -14.83 5.07 -12.04
N PRO A 92 -15.15 6.35 -12.38
CA PRO A 92 -16.40 6.68 -13.06
C PRO A 92 -16.51 6.05 -14.46
N ASN A 93 -15.38 5.85 -15.14
CA ASN A 93 -15.35 5.01 -16.36
C ASN A 93 -15.50 3.54 -15.96
N LYS A 94 -16.65 2.94 -16.32
CA LYS A 94 -17.02 1.58 -15.95
C LYS A 94 -16.06 0.50 -16.47
N ALA A 95 -15.40 0.70 -17.61
CA ALA A 95 -14.43 -0.24 -18.15
C ALA A 95 -13.15 -0.27 -17.26
N ILE A 96 -12.68 0.90 -16.88
CA ILE A 96 -11.52 1.04 -15.97
C ILE A 96 -11.87 0.46 -14.58
N ALA A 97 -13.05 0.78 -14.06
CA ALA A 97 -13.52 0.25 -12.78
C ALA A 97 -13.58 -1.29 -12.79
N ALA A 98 -14.11 -1.88 -13.86
CA ALA A 98 -14.23 -3.33 -14.00
C ALA A 98 -12.86 -4.03 -14.06
N GLU A 99 -11.87 -3.41 -14.71
CA GLU A 99 -10.50 -3.94 -14.76
C GLU A 99 -9.86 -3.96 -13.35
N PHE A 100 -9.96 -2.87 -12.60
CA PHE A 100 -9.43 -2.83 -11.23
C PHE A 100 -10.23 -3.74 -10.28
N ASP A 101 -11.55 -3.83 -10.40
CA ASP A 101 -12.37 -4.77 -9.63
C ASP A 101 -11.97 -6.22 -9.90
N LYS A 102 -11.76 -6.58 -11.17
CA LYS A 102 -11.24 -7.90 -11.57
C LYS A 102 -9.88 -8.17 -10.94
N THR A 103 -8.95 -7.21 -11.01
CA THR A 103 -7.62 -7.33 -10.40
C THR A 103 -7.70 -7.58 -8.90
N ILE A 104 -8.52 -6.82 -8.18
CA ILE A 104 -8.71 -7.01 -6.72
C ILE A 104 -9.29 -8.41 -6.44
N LYS A 105 -10.32 -8.83 -7.14
CA LYS A 105 -10.94 -10.15 -6.95
C LYS A 105 -9.97 -11.29 -7.24
N ASN A 106 -9.23 -11.20 -8.33
CA ASN A 106 -8.24 -12.22 -8.68
C ASN A 106 -7.06 -12.22 -7.68
N THR A 107 -6.66 -11.07 -7.14
CA THR A 107 -5.67 -11.01 -6.05
C THR A 107 -6.19 -11.68 -4.78
N ILE A 108 -7.47 -11.52 -4.42
CA ILE A 108 -8.11 -12.21 -3.30
C ILE A 108 -8.09 -13.74 -3.53
N LEU A 109 -8.47 -14.20 -4.72
CA LEU A 109 -8.44 -15.62 -5.06
C LEU A 109 -7.00 -16.20 -5.05
N LEU A 110 -6.03 -15.42 -5.50
CA LEU A 110 -4.63 -15.81 -5.42
C LEU A 110 -4.15 -15.88 -3.97
N ALA A 111 -4.55 -14.93 -3.13
CA ALA A 111 -4.25 -14.93 -1.70
C ALA A 111 -4.78 -16.20 -1.02
N GLU A 112 -6.01 -16.62 -1.31
CA GLU A 112 -6.57 -17.91 -0.85
C GLU A 112 -5.68 -19.08 -1.24
N LYS A 113 -5.27 -19.16 -2.52
CA LYS A 113 -4.39 -20.26 -3.00
C LYS A 113 -3.01 -20.26 -2.37
N LEU A 114 -2.53 -19.11 -1.94
CA LEU A 114 -1.22 -18.95 -1.29
C LEU A 114 -1.30 -19.04 0.24
N GLY A 115 -2.50 -19.06 0.84
CA GLY A 115 -2.70 -19.01 2.29
C GLY A 115 -2.33 -17.64 2.88
N ILE A 116 -2.51 -16.56 2.11
CA ILE A 116 -2.24 -15.19 2.52
C ILE A 116 -3.57 -14.54 2.92
N HIS A 117 -3.62 -13.90 4.08
CA HIS A 117 -4.84 -13.33 4.65
C HIS A 117 -4.98 -11.83 4.43
N GLN A 118 -4.02 -11.20 3.73
CA GLN A 118 -3.97 -9.75 3.56
C GLN A 118 -3.69 -9.34 2.12
N ILE A 119 -4.48 -8.34 1.64
CA ILE A 119 -4.18 -7.60 0.42
C ILE A 119 -4.05 -6.11 0.72
N ASN A 120 -3.19 -5.42 -0.05
CA ASN A 120 -3.04 -3.98 -0.01
C ASN A 120 -3.61 -3.36 -1.29
N THR A 121 -4.32 -2.23 -1.18
CA THR A 121 -4.93 -1.55 -2.32
C THR A 121 -5.24 -0.08 -2.00
N PHE A 122 -5.81 0.66 -2.96
CA PHE A 122 -6.43 1.97 -2.70
C PHE A 122 -7.95 1.84 -2.52
N SER A 123 -8.53 2.79 -1.79
CA SER A 123 -9.99 2.83 -1.61
C SER A 123 -10.76 3.12 -2.90
N GLY A 124 -10.10 3.74 -3.87
CA GLY A 124 -10.71 4.29 -5.06
C GLY A 124 -11.26 5.72 -4.86
N CYS A 125 -11.58 6.36 -5.97
CA CYS A 125 -12.20 7.68 -6.03
C CYS A 125 -13.22 7.71 -7.19
N PRO A 126 -14.52 7.90 -6.91
CA PRO A 126 -15.54 8.10 -7.94
C PRO A 126 -15.42 9.45 -8.65
N GLY A 127 -16.28 9.68 -9.65
CA GLY A 127 -16.51 11.00 -10.22
C GLY A 127 -17.42 11.87 -9.36
N ASP A 128 -17.90 12.95 -9.94
CA ASP A 128 -18.90 13.85 -9.34
C ASP A 128 -20.35 13.34 -9.52
N GLN A 129 -20.55 12.39 -10.42
CA GLN A 129 -21.84 11.77 -10.74
C GLN A 129 -21.65 10.44 -11.49
N GLU A 130 -22.75 9.73 -11.73
CA GLU A 130 -22.71 8.58 -12.62
C GLU A 130 -22.26 8.97 -14.04
N ASN A 131 -21.42 8.11 -14.64
CA ASN A 131 -20.86 8.31 -15.98
C ASN A 131 -19.97 9.56 -16.14
N ALA A 132 -19.48 10.15 -15.07
CA ALA A 132 -18.42 11.14 -15.15
C ALA A 132 -17.19 10.57 -15.89
N LYS A 133 -16.41 11.43 -16.51
CA LYS A 133 -15.24 11.01 -17.29
C LYS A 133 -14.03 10.69 -16.40
N TYR A 134 -13.86 11.47 -15.35
CA TYR A 134 -12.68 11.42 -14.47
C TYR A 134 -13.08 11.35 -13.00
N PRO A 135 -12.21 10.78 -12.14
CA PRO A 135 -12.37 10.88 -10.68
C PRO A 135 -12.42 12.33 -10.22
N ASN A 136 -13.14 12.58 -9.13
CA ASN A 136 -13.19 13.88 -8.47
C ASN A 136 -12.81 13.72 -6.99
N TRP A 137 -11.58 14.10 -6.66
CA TRP A 137 -11.09 14.06 -5.29
C TRP A 137 -11.49 15.33 -4.56
N VAL A 138 -12.52 15.24 -3.71
CA VAL A 138 -13.08 16.37 -2.96
C VAL A 138 -12.29 16.58 -1.67
N VAL A 139 -11.69 17.76 -1.53
CA VAL A 139 -10.90 18.16 -0.36
C VAL A 139 -11.28 19.53 0.22
N CYS A 140 -12.37 20.11 -0.28
CA CYS A 140 -12.88 21.39 0.19
C CYS A 140 -14.42 21.31 0.30
N PRO A 141 -15.04 21.81 1.40
CA PRO A 141 -16.48 21.68 1.61
C PRO A 141 -17.31 22.74 0.87
N TRP A 142 -16.66 23.69 0.22
CA TRP A 142 -17.33 24.81 -0.45
C TRP A 142 -16.73 25.06 -1.83
N PRO A 143 -17.53 25.40 -2.86
CA PRO A 143 -19.01 25.49 -2.89
C PRO A 143 -19.75 24.22 -2.46
N ASN A 144 -21.04 24.36 -2.09
CA ASN A 144 -21.83 23.24 -1.55
C ASN A 144 -21.89 22.02 -2.45
N ASP A 145 -21.75 22.19 -3.75
CA ASP A 145 -21.62 21.11 -4.74
C ASP A 145 -20.59 20.06 -4.31
N PHE A 146 -19.44 20.50 -3.73
CA PHE A 146 -18.40 19.57 -3.28
C PHE A 146 -18.86 18.70 -2.11
N SER A 147 -19.64 19.25 -1.18
CA SER A 147 -20.21 18.48 -0.06
C SER A 147 -21.24 17.46 -0.56
N GLU A 148 -22.08 17.83 -1.52
CA GLU A 148 -23.08 16.95 -2.12
C GLU A 148 -22.41 15.82 -2.91
N ILE A 149 -21.36 16.12 -3.69
CA ILE A 149 -20.53 15.13 -4.40
C ILE A 149 -19.91 14.15 -3.40
N LEU A 150 -19.29 14.67 -2.32
CA LEU A 150 -18.62 13.84 -1.31
C LEU A 150 -19.62 12.88 -0.63
N GLU A 151 -20.82 13.35 -0.28
CA GLU A 151 -21.86 12.55 0.33
C GLU A 151 -22.29 11.41 -0.60
N TRP A 152 -22.55 11.72 -1.87
CA TRP A 152 -22.90 10.74 -2.90
C TRP A 152 -21.77 9.72 -3.11
N GLN A 153 -20.52 10.17 -3.26
CA GLN A 153 -19.36 9.29 -3.42
C GLN A 153 -19.25 8.26 -2.30
N TRP A 154 -19.45 8.68 -1.06
CA TRP A 154 -19.33 7.81 0.10
C TRP A 154 -20.53 6.86 0.24
N ASN A 155 -21.74 7.39 0.19
CA ASN A 155 -22.94 6.63 0.56
C ASN A 155 -23.46 5.76 -0.59
N GLU A 156 -23.37 6.24 -1.82
CA GLU A 156 -23.93 5.53 -2.97
C GLU A 156 -22.89 4.69 -3.74
N VAL A 157 -21.59 4.97 -3.58
CA VAL A 157 -20.57 4.29 -4.38
C VAL A 157 -19.58 3.53 -3.50
N LEU A 158 -18.85 4.23 -2.64
CA LEU A 158 -17.69 3.68 -1.94
C LEU A 158 -18.09 2.61 -0.91
N ILE A 159 -18.96 2.96 0.03
CA ILE A 159 -19.42 2.04 1.08
C ILE A 159 -20.12 0.81 0.48
N PRO A 160 -21.06 0.93 -0.46
CA PRO A 160 -21.68 -0.24 -1.10
C PRO A 160 -20.69 -1.14 -1.83
N TYR A 161 -19.70 -0.58 -2.51
CA TYR A 161 -18.67 -1.36 -3.19
C TYR A 161 -17.84 -2.18 -2.20
N TRP A 162 -17.27 -1.51 -1.17
CA TRP A 162 -16.40 -2.19 -0.20
C TRP A 162 -17.14 -3.16 0.70
N THR A 163 -18.42 -2.93 1.00
CA THR A 163 -19.25 -3.91 1.72
C THR A 163 -19.34 -5.24 0.96
N LYS A 164 -19.54 -5.20 -0.35
CA LYS A 164 -19.58 -6.40 -1.19
C LYS A 164 -18.20 -7.06 -1.34
N THR A 165 -17.17 -6.25 -1.52
CA THR A 165 -15.80 -6.75 -1.70
C THR A 165 -15.24 -7.37 -0.42
N VAL A 166 -15.52 -6.81 0.75
CA VAL A 166 -15.16 -7.40 2.04
C VAL A 166 -15.88 -8.74 2.26
N ALA A 167 -17.17 -8.84 1.94
CA ALA A 167 -17.89 -10.11 2.02
C ALA A 167 -17.24 -11.19 1.14
N PHE A 168 -16.92 -10.86 -0.10
CA PHE A 168 -16.22 -11.75 -1.01
C PHE A 168 -14.82 -12.14 -0.48
N ALA A 169 -14.04 -11.19 0.04
CA ALA A 169 -12.72 -11.46 0.60
C ALA A 169 -12.78 -12.45 1.79
N LYS A 170 -13.76 -12.28 2.67
CA LYS A 170 -13.98 -13.21 3.81
C LYS A 170 -14.32 -14.62 3.37
N GLU A 171 -15.13 -14.79 2.33
CA GLU A 171 -15.48 -16.10 1.77
C GLU A 171 -14.23 -16.84 1.26
N HIS A 172 -13.17 -16.09 0.87
CA HIS A 172 -11.90 -16.60 0.37
C HIS A 172 -10.74 -16.52 1.38
N GLY A 173 -11.05 -16.34 2.68
CA GLY A 173 -10.05 -16.38 3.75
C GLY A 173 -9.14 -15.15 3.83
N VAL A 174 -9.47 -14.07 3.11
CA VAL A 174 -8.80 -12.76 3.25
C VAL A 174 -9.59 -11.91 4.23
N ASP A 175 -9.04 -11.72 5.41
CA ASP A 175 -9.68 -11.00 6.51
C ASP A 175 -9.09 -9.59 6.75
N LYS A 176 -8.10 -9.21 5.97
CA LYS A 176 -7.46 -7.89 5.99
C LYS A 176 -7.34 -7.29 4.60
N ILE A 177 -8.02 -6.18 4.38
CA ILE A 177 -7.85 -5.32 3.21
C ILE A 177 -7.27 -4.02 3.71
N ALA A 178 -6.02 -3.75 3.39
CA ALA A 178 -5.30 -2.58 3.85
C ALA A 178 -5.32 -1.49 2.75
N PHE A 179 -5.95 -0.35 3.07
CA PHE A 179 -5.91 0.82 2.19
C PHE A 179 -4.66 1.64 2.45
N GLU A 180 -3.87 1.88 1.42
CA GLU A 180 -2.89 2.93 1.49
C GLU A 180 -3.61 4.29 1.56
N LEU A 181 -3.24 5.11 2.56
CA LEU A 181 -3.85 6.41 2.81
C LEU A 181 -3.29 7.44 1.82
N HIS A 182 -3.71 7.33 0.57
CA HIS A 182 -3.12 8.07 -0.56
C HIS A 182 -4.02 9.22 -1.03
N PRO A 183 -3.51 10.47 -1.10
CA PRO A 183 -4.21 11.59 -1.72
C PRO A 183 -4.60 11.29 -3.17
N GLY A 184 -5.79 11.77 -3.57
CA GLY A 184 -6.40 11.43 -4.86
C GLY A 184 -7.40 10.27 -4.76
N PHE A 185 -7.49 9.60 -3.58
CA PHE A 185 -8.49 8.59 -3.26
C PHE A 185 -9.37 9.03 -2.07
N CYS A 186 -10.54 8.42 -1.90
CA CYS A 186 -11.49 8.84 -0.85
C CYS A 186 -10.96 8.57 0.57
N VAL A 187 -10.15 7.53 0.75
CA VAL A 187 -9.49 7.23 2.02
C VAL A 187 -8.03 7.65 1.92
N TYR A 188 -7.70 8.80 2.49
CA TYR A 188 -6.38 9.45 2.38
C TYR A 188 -5.80 9.97 3.69
N ASN A 189 -6.56 9.82 4.78
CA ASN A 189 -6.15 10.25 6.12
C ASN A 189 -6.79 9.37 7.20
N THR A 190 -6.40 9.60 8.44
CA THR A 190 -6.88 8.83 9.61
C THR A 190 -8.40 8.85 9.75
N GLU A 191 -9.02 10.03 9.59
CA GLU A 191 -10.47 10.17 9.73
C GLU A 191 -11.24 9.38 8.68
N SER A 192 -10.85 9.50 7.41
CA SER A 192 -11.49 8.77 6.32
C SER A 192 -11.29 7.25 6.43
N MET A 193 -10.13 6.79 6.94
CA MET A 193 -9.91 5.37 7.23
C MET A 193 -10.84 4.84 8.33
N LEU A 194 -10.93 5.56 9.44
CA LEU A 194 -11.82 5.15 10.54
C LEU A 194 -13.30 5.25 10.13
N LYS A 195 -13.67 6.21 9.27
CA LYS A 195 -15.02 6.34 8.72
C LYS A 195 -15.42 5.12 7.89
N ILE A 196 -14.58 4.68 6.93
CA ILE A 196 -14.90 3.52 6.10
C ILE A 196 -14.88 2.23 6.91
N ARG A 197 -13.92 2.04 7.81
CA ARG A 197 -13.85 0.89 8.72
C ARG A 197 -15.11 0.77 9.58
N LYS A 198 -15.61 1.89 10.13
CA LYS A 198 -16.85 1.91 10.89
C LYS A 198 -18.08 1.57 10.06
N ALA A 199 -18.11 1.98 8.81
CA ALA A 199 -19.27 1.77 7.92
C ALA A 199 -19.32 0.36 7.34
N VAL A 200 -18.18 -0.26 7.06
CA VAL A 200 -18.09 -1.54 6.33
C VAL A 200 -17.73 -2.70 7.26
N GLY A 201 -16.69 -2.57 8.05
CA GLY A 201 -16.26 -3.64 8.96
C GLY A 201 -14.77 -3.57 9.36
N PRO A 202 -14.40 -4.35 10.39
CA PRO A 202 -13.04 -4.38 10.91
C PRO A 202 -12.01 -5.02 9.98
N GLU A 203 -12.44 -5.63 8.89
CA GLU A 203 -11.59 -6.19 7.84
C GLU A 203 -10.89 -5.11 7.00
N LEU A 204 -11.40 -3.87 7.06
CA LEU A 204 -10.72 -2.71 6.45
C LEU A 204 -9.74 -2.07 7.44
N GLY A 205 -8.53 -1.82 6.99
CA GLY A 205 -7.49 -1.16 7.76
C GLY A 205 -6.54 -0.39 6.87
N ALA A 206 -5.50 0.17 7.47
CA ALA A 206 -4.52 0.99 6.78
C ALA A 206 -3.29 0.17 6.36
N ASN A 207 -2.88 0.32 5.12
CA ASN A 207 -1.49 0.26 4.74
C ASN A 207 -0.95 1.68 4.99
N PHE A 208 -0.23 1.82 6.11
CA PHE A 208 0.17 3.13 6.61
C PHE A 208 1.45 3.59 5.92
N ASP A 209 1.31 4.56 5.03
CA ASP A 209 2.44 5.25 4.42
C ASP A 209 2.59 6.65 5.04
N PRO A 210 3.60 6.86 5.88
CA PRO A 210 3.81 8.16 6.52
C PRO A 210 4.12 9.27 5.52
N SER A 211 4.72 8.95 4.37
CA SER A 211 5.14 9.95 3.39
C SER A 211 3.98 10.81 2.90
N HIS A 212 2.82 10.17 2.63
CA HIS A 212 1.61 10.86 2.20
C HIS A 212 0.97 11.70 3.30
N LEU A 213 1.10 11.30 4.55
CA LEU A 213 0.58 12.05 5.70
C LEU A 213 1.45 13.27 6.01
N ILE A 214 2.78 13.09 5.99
CA ILE A 214 3.76 14.14 6.27
C ILE A 214 3.57 15.35 5.35
N TRP A 215 3.49 15.14 4.03
CA TRP A 215 3.38 16.27 3.13
C TRP A 215 2.01 16.99 3.22
N GLN A 216 0.98 16.30 3.69
CA GLN A 216 -0.32 16.91 3.97
C GLN A 216 -0.33 17.74 5.28
N GLY A 217 0.77 17.71 6.05
CA GLY A 217 0.88 18.44 7.32
C GLY A 217 0.36 17.64 8.53
N MET A 218 0.12 16.35 8.38
CA MET A 218 -0.24 15.49 9.51
C MET A 218 1.02 15.00 10.25
N ASP A 219 0.87 14.80 11.56
CA ASP A 219 1.85 14.12 12.39
C ASP A 219 1.59 12.60 12.34
N PRO A 220 2.46 11.80 11.69
CA PRO A 220 2.26 10.35 11.57
C PRO A 220 2.24 9.65 12.93
N ILE A 221 2.89 10.18 13.96
CA ILE A 221 2.86 9.61 15.31
C ILE A 221 1.45 9.74 15.91
N ALA A 222 0.84 10.91 15.78
CA ALA A 222 -0.55 11.12 16.18
C ALA A 222 -1.51 10.23 15.38
N CYS A 223 -1.26 10.07 14.07
CA CYS A 223 -2.05 9.20 13.20
C CYS A 223 -1.94 7.73 13.59
N ILE A 224 -0.73 7.21 13.89
CA ILE A 224 -0.50 5.85 14.39
C ILE A 224 -1.31 5.60 15.65
N ARG A 225 -1.25 6.52 16.62
CA ARG A 225 -1.98 6.39 17.89
C ARG A 225 -3.50 6.41 17.69
N ALA A 226 -4.00 7.19 16.75
CA ALA A 226 -5.43 7.28 16.46
C ALA A 226 -5.95 6.06 15.68
N LEU A 227 -5.17 5.50 14.77
CA LEU A 227 -5.54 4.29 14.01
C LEU A 227 -5.48 3.03 14.86
N GLY A 228 -4.50 2.91 15.77
CA GLY A 228 -4.37 1.76 16.66
C GLY A 228 -4.34 0.44 15.89
N ASP A 229 -5.27 -0.46 16.22
CA ASP A 229 -5.43 -1.79 15.61
C ASP A 229 -5.89 -1.78 14.14
N ALA A 230 -6.22 -0.62 13.61
CA ALA A 230 -6.55 -0.47 12.19
C ALA A 230 -5.31 -0.43 11.28
N ILE A 231 -4.09 -0.42 11.80
CA ILE A 231 -2.87 -0.51 10.99
C ILE A 231 -2.59 -1.98 10.70
N PHE A 232 -2.71 -2.39 9.43
CA PHE A 232 -2.49 -3.76 8.98
C PHE A 232 -1.15 -3.95 8.28
N HIS A 233 -0.65 -2.91 7.63
CA HIS A 233 0.62 -2.90 6.93
C HIS A 233 1.27 -1.51 7.05
N PHE A 234 2.57 -1.43 6.75
CA PHE A 234 3.32 -0.18 6.83
C PHE A 234 4.28 -0.04 5.66
N HIS A 235 4.18 1.05 4.91
CA HIS A 235 5.15 1.44 3.91
C HIS A 235 6.23 2.35 4.53
N ALA A 236 7.48 1.91 4.44
CA ALA A 236 8.62 2.72 4.83
C ALA A 236 9.06 3.58 3.64
N LYS A 237 8.40 4.72 3.51
CA LYS A 237 8.68 5.77 2.53
C LYS A 237 8.74 7.11 3.25
N ASP A 238 9.70 7.93 2.89
CA ASP A 238 9.93 9.23 3.53
C ASP A 238 9.53 10.39 2.60
N THR A 239 9.38 11.57 3.17
CA THR A 239 9.06 12.79 2.43
C THR A 239 9.86 13.96 2.96
N LYS A 240 10.43 14.76 2.06
CA LYS A 240 11.04 16.04 2.40
C LYS A 240 10.14 17.19 1.94
N ILE A 241 9.68 17.98 2.90
CA ILE A 241 8.96 19.23 2.63
C ILE A 241 10.00 20.32 2.32
N ASP A 242 9.83 21.00 1.17
CA ASP A 242 10.54 22.22 0.89
C ASP A 242 9.82 23.38 1.59
N LYS A 243 10.43 23.89 2.67
CA LYS A 243 9.82 24.92 3.51
C LYS A 243 9.60 26.26 2.78
N TYR A 244 10.39 26.56 1.76
CA TYR A 244 10.29 27.82 1.02
C TYR A 244 9.18 27.74 -0.02
N ASN A 245 9.14 26.69 -0.82
CA ASN A 245 8.08 26.49 -1.81
C ASN A 245 6.72 26.29 -1.12
N THR A 246 6.67 25.53 -0.03
CA THR A 246 5.45 25.33 0.76
C THR A 246 4.96 26.63 1.42
N ALA A 247 5.87 27.48 1.91
CA ALA A 247 5.50 28.75 2.50
C ALA A 247 4.83 29.71 1.50
N VAL A 248 5.11 29.55 0.20
CA VAL A 248 4.52 30.41 -0.87
C VAL A 248 3.29 29.76 -1.48
N ASN A 249 3.31 28.45 -1.74
CA ASN A 249 2.31 27.78 -2.59
C ASN A 249 1.42 26.79 -1.80
N GLY A 250 1.72 26.51 -0.54
CA GLY A 250 1.06 25.46 0.22
C GLY A 250 1.54 24.06 -0.19
N VAL A 251 0.83 23.03 0.27
CA VAL A 251 1.23 21.63 0.11
C VAL A 251 0.57 20.95 -1.10
N LEU A 252 -0.54 21.48 -1.61
CA LEU A 252 -1.23 20.95 -2.80
C LEU A 252 -0.41 21.34 -4.04
N ASP A 253 0.29 20.37 -4.61
CA ASP A 253 1.26 20.59 -5.68
C ASP A 253 0.93 19.70 -6.89
N THR A 254 0.79 20.33 -8.05
CA THR A 254 0.47 19.66 -9.33
C THR A 254 1.65 19.63 -10.30
N LYS A 255 2.83 20.09 -9.88
CA LYS A 255 4.02 20.04 -10.72
C LYS A 255 4.49 18.58 -10.95
N PRO A 256 5.10 18.28 -12.10
CA PRO A 256 5.70 16.97 -12.34
C PRO A 256 6.69 16.57 -11.24
N TYR A 257 6.75 15.29 -10.91
CA TYR A 257 7.69 14.77 -9.88
C TYR A 257 9.18 15.03 -10.24
N ALA A 258 9.49 15.19 -11.52
CA ALA A 258 10.85 15.50 -12.01
C ALA A 258 11.24 17.00 -11.87
N ASP A 259 10.35 17.85 -11.38
CA ASP A 259 10.64 19.26 -11.11
C ASP A 259 10.93 19.48 -9.61
N GLU A 260 11.87 18.72 -9.08
CA GLU A 260 12.14 18.59 -7.64
C GLU A 260 12.39 19.94 -6.95
N ILE A 261 13.12 20.84 -7.61
CA ILE A 261 13.53 22.12 -7.02
C ILE A 261 12.37 23.10 -6.80
N HIS A 262 11.29 23.00 -7.60
CA HIS A 262 10.15 23.90 -7.50
C HIS A 262 8.96 23.27 -6.75
N ARG A 263 9.02 21.97 -6.46
CA ARG A 263 7.96 21.27 -5.74
C ARG A 263 7.91 21.68 -4.26
N SER A 264 6.71 21.65 -3.70
CA SER A 264 6.48 21.88 -2.27
C SER A 264 7.01 20.73 -1.40
N TRP A 265 7.13 19.56 -1.97
CA TRP A 265 7.64 18.35 -1.31
C TRP A 265 8.08 17.32 -2.35
N ILE A 266 8.98 16.43 -1.96
CA ILE A 266 9.44 15.30 -2.77
C ILE A 266 9.51 14.04 -1.91
N PHE A 267 9.24 12.88 -2.50
CA PHE A 267 9.49 11.60 -1.84
C PHE A 267 10.99 11.35 -1.72
N ARG A 268 11.36 10.69 -0.63
CA ARG A 268 12.74 10.39 -0.32
C ARG A 268 12.91 8.99 0.22
N SER A 269 14.08 8.42 0.01
CA SER A 269 14.51 7.23 0.73
C SER A 269 14.47 7.49 2.24
N VAL A 270 14.12 6.45 3.02
CA VAL A 270 14.00 6.52 4.47
C VAL A 270 15.25 7.15 5.11
N GLY A 271 15.04 8.16 5.95
CA GLY A 271 16.10 8.93 6.62
C GLY A 271 16.62 10.14 5.84
N TYR A 272 16.13 10.37 4.60
CA TYR A 272 16.50 11.55 3.81
C TYR A 272 15.43 12.66 3.84
N GLY A 273 14.23 12.34 4.28
CA GLY A 273 13.19 13.32 4.60
C GLY A 273 13.23 13.76 6.06
N ASN A 274 13.23 12.79 6.96
CA ASN A 274 13.19 12.95 8.41
C ASN A 274 14.30 12.12 9.08
N ASP A 275 14.69 12.53 10.28
CA ASP A 275 15.85 11.97 10.97
C ASP A 275 15.57 10.69 11.80
N TYR A 276 16.61 10.15 12.43
CA TYR A 276 16.53 8.97 13.29
C TYR A 276 15.58 9.14 14.47
N ALA A 277 15.51 10.32 15.08
CA ALA A 277 14.64 10.55 16.22
C ALA A 277 13.17 10.45 15.81
N TYR A 278 12.82 11.03 14.68
CA TYR A 278 11.49 10.98 14.12
C TYR A 278 11.05 9.55 13.76
N TRP A 279 11.90 8.80 13.08
CA TRP A 279 11.62 7.40 12.72
C TRP A 279 11.56 6.48 13.93
N LYS A 280 12.45 6.64 14.91
CA LYS A 280 12.42 5.88 16.18
C LYS A 280 11.13 6.13 16.95
N ASP A 281 10.62 7.35 16.93
CA ASP A 281 9.34 7.67 17.58
C ASP A 281 8.16 7.00 16.85
N MET A 282 8.12 7.04 15.51
CA MET A 282 7.12 6.27 14.74
C MET A 282 7.16 4.77 15.06
N ILE A 283 8.35 4.14 15.01
CA ILE A 283 8.53 2.72 15.31
C ILE A 283 8.10 2.39 16.74
N SER A 284 8.43 3.24 17.71
CA SER A 284 8.02 3.07 19.11
C SER A 284 6.49 3.16 19.25
N ASN A 285 5.85 4.10 18.56
CA ASN A 285 4.39 4.23 18.60
C ASN A 285 3.66 3.08 17.87
N LEU A 286 4.21 2.56 16.76
CA LEU A 286 3.70 1.34 16.14
C LEU A 286 3.71 0.17 17.14
N ARG A 287 4.82 -0.02 17.87
CA ARG A 287 4.93 -1.05 18.90
C ARG A 287 3.92 -0.83 20.04
N MET A 288 3.74 0.41 20.49
CA MET A 288 2.80 0.75 21.57
C MET A 288 1.34 0.46 21.20
N VAL A 289 0.94 0.62 19.94
CA VAL A 289 -0.41 0.27 19.49
C VAL A 289 -0.57 -1.21 19.10
N GLY A 290 0.47 -2.03 19.30
CA GLY A 290 0.44 -3.47 19.07
C GLY A 290 0.81 -3.90 17.65
N TYR A 291 1.29 -2.99 16.80
CA TYR A 291 1.78 -3.36 15.48
C TYR A 291 3.15 -4.04 15.58
N ASP A 292 3.25 -5.26 15.09
CA ASP A 292 4.49 -6.05 15.09
C ASP A 292 4.60 -6.89 13.81
N TYR A 293 4.51 -6.25 12.66
CA TYR A 293 4.48 -6.91 11.36
C TYR A 293 5.54 -6.31 10.41
N ALA A 294 5.26 -6.32 9.11
CA ALA A 294 6.18 -5.84 8.07
C ALA A 294 6.38 -4.33 8.12
N ILE A 295 7.63 -3.89 7.99
CA ILE A 295 8.00 -2.51 7.65
C ILE A 295 8.55 -2.59 6.23
N SER A 296 7.67 -2.37 5.25
CA SER A 296 7.90 -2.61 3.82
C SER A 296 8.48 -1.37 3.16
N ILE A 297 9.74 -1.43 2.73
CA ILE A 297 10.37 -0.32 2.00
C ILE A 297 9.66 -0.13 0.67
N GLU A 298 9.17 1.08 0.43
CA GLU A 298 8.73 1.57 -0.86
C GLU A 298 9.65 2.70 -1.32
N HIS A 299 10.25 2.55 -2.50
CA HIS A 299 11.24 3.49 -3.01
C HIS A 299 10.69 4.31 -4.17
N GLU A 300 10.53 5.62 -3.95
CA GLU A 300 10.11 6.60 -4.95
C GLU A 300 10.98 7.86 -4.89
N ASP A 301 12.27 7.70 -4.60
CA ASP A 301 13.22 8.81 -4.49
C ASP A 301 13.81 9.14 -5.87
N SER A 302 13.46 10.28 -6.45
CA SER A 302 13.98 10.74 -7.75
C SER A 302 15.46 11.12 -7.72
N LEU A 303 16.05 11.31 -6.53
CA LEU A 303 17.45 11.73 -6.37
C LEU A 303 18.42 10.56 -6.11
N MET A 304 17.91 9.32 -6.04
CA MET A 304 18.71 8.12 -5.81
C MET A 304 18.36 7.00 -6.78
N SER A 305 19.33 6.19 -7.14
CA SER A 305 19.07 4.94 -7.84
C SER A 305 18.32 3.96 -6.93
N GLN A 306 17.64 3.00 -7.54
CA GLN A 306 16.94 1.93 -6.82
C GLN A 306 17.86 1.17 -5.85
N ASP A 307 19.09 0.82 -6.28
CA ASP A 307 20.06 0.10 -5.44
C ASP A 307 20.58 0.95 -4.29
N GLU A 308 20.95 2.22 -4.56
CA GLU A 308 21.45 3.12 -3.52
C GLU A 308 20.36 3.43 -2.49
N GLY A 309 19.16 3.79 -2.95
CA GLY A 309 18.04 4.14 -2.09
C GLY A 309 17.59 2.97 -1.22
N LEU A 310 17.47 1.76 -1.80
CA LEU A 310 17.16 0.56 -1.05
C LEU A 310 18.24 0.24 0.00
N SER A 311 19.51 0.25 -0.39
CA SER A 311 20.61 -0.06 0.52
C SER A 311 20.65 0.89 1.71
N LYS A 312 20.49 2.20 1.48
CA LYS A 312 20.46 3.21 2.53
C LYS A 312 19.22 3.11 3.42
N ALA A 313 18.06 2.81 2.84
CA ALA A 313 16.84 2.57 3.62
C ALA A 313 16.95 1.33 4.52
N VAL A 314 17.54 0.24 4.01
CA VAL A 314 17.82 -0.97 4.78
C VAL A 314 18.74 -0.68 5.95
N ASP A 315 19.86 -0.01 5.71
CA ASP A 315 20.83 0.31 6.77
C ASP A 315 20.20 1.20 7.85
N PHE A 316 19.46 2.23 7.44
CA PHE A 316 18.76 3.11 8.36
C PHE A 316 17.70 2.36 9.19
N LEU A 317 16.87 1.54 8.55
CA LEU A 317 15.79 0.82 9.24
C LEU A 317 16.34 -0.24 10.19
N LYS A 318 17.46 -0.90 9.89
CA LYS A 318 18.11 -1.83 10.83
C LYS A 318 18.48 -1.17 12.15
N ASP A 319 18.81 0.12 12.15
CA ASP A 319 19.15 0.87 13.36
C ASP A 319 17.93 1.34 14.17
N VAL A 320 16.75 1.44 13.54
CA VAL A 320 15.55 1.99 14.21
C VAL A 320 14.50 0.93 14.54
N LEU A 321 14.53 -0.23 13.88
CA LEU A 321 13.51 -1.26 14.08
C LEU A 321 13.62 -1.91 15.46
N ILE A 322 12.47 -2.16 16.08
CA ILE A 322 12.34 -3.00 17.26
C ILE A 322 11.98 -4.41 16.78
N THR A 323 12.95 -5.33 16.76
CA THR A 323 12.81 -6.67 16.18
C THR A 323 12.50 -7.76 17.19
N GLN A 324 12.86 -7.54 18.46
CA GLN A 324 12.63 -8.51 19.54
C GLN A 324 11.31 -8.25 20.25
N SER A 325 10.71 -9.29 20.82
CA SER A 325 9.58 -9.12 21.72
C SER A 325 9.98 -8.34 22.98
N THR A 326 9.00 -7.62 23.53
CA THR A 326 9.21 -6.94 24.83
C THR A 326 9.46 -7.99 25.92
N GLY A 327 10.53 -7.83 26.68
CA GLY A 327 10.76 -8.62 27.89
C GLY A 327 9.86 -8.17 29.05
N ASP A 328 9.92 -8.89 30.15
CA ASP A 328 9.26 -8.51 31.40
C ASP A 328 9.84 -7.18 31.92
N MET A 329 9.00 -6.39 32.55
CA MET A 329 9.42 -5.17 33.25
C MET A 329 10.08 -5.54 34.57
N TRP A 330 11.33 -6.03 34.53
CA TRP A 330 12.07 -6.52 35.68
C TRP A 330 12.30 -5.47 36.77
N TRP A 331 12.00 -4.20 36.50
CA TRP A 331 12.14 -3.06 37.44
C TRP A 331 10.81 -2.66 38.12
N VAL A 332 9.67 -3.30 37.86
CA VAL A 332 8.34 -3.00 38.44
C VAL A 332 7.97 -4.02 39.49
#